data_ccd8877c804439b41f4b4a1f4b4af5cd
#
_entry.id   ccd8877c804439b41f4b4a1f4b4af5cd
#
_cell.length_a   1.000
_cell.length_b   1.000
_cell.length_c   1.000
_cell.angle_alpha   90.00
_cell.angle_beta   90.00
_cell.angle_gamma   90.00
#
_symmetry.space_group_name_H-M   'P 1'
#
loop_
_entity.id
_entity.type
_entity.pdbx_description
1 polymer ?
#
loop_
_entity_poly.entity_id
_entity_poly.type
_entity_poly.pdbx_seq_one_letter_code
_entity_poly.pdbx_strand_id
1 'polypeptide(L)'
;MNWKEKKKYETLLARERGVVKKVWGTGLTVCLAYPNLYRIGMANLGFQTVYKIINELPSFLCERVFLPAGGDAEYAAGAVELLSLENQKPLRDFDVLAFSVSFENDYPAILKMLALGGIPLCAKDRADGHPLVIGGGIALTLNPEPLADFFDAFLTGEAEETLPGFARMLAEARPSGPGREALLASLQKKMPGVYVPSLYEVQYFPDGRIRGMAPRLEGLPEKIRAAPVKNIDAFCTTEVVSSPDAEMADMFLIEVNRGCPHFCRFCAAGHVYAPPRFRSYEKITQAIDHGLKAKNKIGLIGTAVSDHPDLAKICRYIVNRQAQAGIGSLRLDKVDESVVDMLRTGGIETVALAPEAGSQRLRDLLRKGITRDDILRAARCLIDGDISNLRLYFMIGLPTETEEDIDAVIELAKTIQHTALAHSKGKRKFRRITLSINQFIPKPHTPFQWRPLGDVQEVGRRIKKITHAFRADKQINVIADVPKWAYVQALLSLGDRRVGGILAAVHRLNGNWMRALKEVTINPDFYVYRQKDVNEVLPWDIIEAGLPKKVLIKEYQKALPD
;
A
#
# COMPACT_ATOMS: atom_id res chain seq x y z
N MET A 1 6.75 21.42 -25.74
CA MET A 1 7.62 20.68 -24.78
C MET A 1 8.39 21.69 -23.93
N ASN A 2 8.23 21.67 -22.61
CA ASN A 2 8.94 22.61 -21.71
C ASN A 2 10.38 22.10 -21.48
N TRP A 3 11.38 22.83 -21.99
CA TRP A 3 12.80 22.48 -21.85
C TRP A 3 13.24 22.30 -20.38
N LYS A 4 12.63 23.05 -19.45
CA LYS A 4 12.91 22.93 -18.01
C LYS A 4 12.53 21.57 -17.45
N GLU A 5 11.37 21.01 -17.84
CA GLU A 5 10.93 19.67 -17.40
C GLU A 5 11.85 18.59 -17.97
N LYS A 6 12.23 18.69 -19.25
CA LYS A 6 13.17 17.77 -19.88
C LYS A 6 14.50 17.72 -19.13
N LYS A 7 15.08 18.87 -18.82
CA LYS A 7 16.34 18.98 -18.08
C LYS A 7 16.23 18.41 -16.66
N LYS A 8 15.05 18.53 -16.02
CA LYS A 8 14.79 17.94 -14.72
C LYS A 8 14.83 16.42 -14.78
N TYR A 9 14.19 15.79 -15.77
CA TYR A 9 14.23 14.34 -15.95
C TYR A 9 15.63 13.84 -16.28
N GLU A 10 16.37 14.54 -17.14
CA GLU A 10 17.78 14.22 -17.44
C GLU A 10 18.64 14.29 -16.16
N THR A 11 18.41 15.27 -15.30
CA THR A 11 19.14 15.42 -14.03
C THR A 11 18.80 14.27 -13.06
N LEU A 12 17.54 13.86 -12.96
CA LEU A 12 17.15 12.72 -12.14
C LEU A 12 17.80 11.42 -12.65
N LEU A 13 17.70 11.14 -13.96
CA LEU A 13 18.28 9.96 -14.59
C LEU A 13 19.80 9.87 -14.45
N ALA A 14 20.49 11.02 -14.53
CA ALA A 14 21.95 11.06 -14.37
C ALA A 14 22.42 10.67 -12.95
N ARG A 15 21.54 10.76 -11.96
CA ARG A 15 21.80 10.39 -10.56
C ARG A 15 21.39 8.97 -10.22
N GLU A 16 20.64 8.31 -11.09
CA GLU A 16 20.20 6.94 -10.89
C GLU A 16 21.25 5.91 -11.33
N ARG A 17 21.21 4.73 -10.70
CA ARG A 17 21.98 3.55 -11.09
C ARG A 17 21.03 2.38 -11.29
N GLY A 18 21.28 1.55 -12.32
CA GLY A 18 20.44 0.39 -12.62
C GLY A 18 19.28 0.70 -13.58
N VAL A 19 19.19 1.89 -14.13
CA VAL A 19 18.18 2.26 -15.14
C VAL A 19 18.36 1.40 -16.39
N VAL A 20 17.25 0.85 -16.90
CA VAL A 20 17.21 0.13 -18.17
C VAL A 20 16.76 1.10 -19.26
N LYS A 21 17.65 1.37 -20.21
CA LYS A 21 17.32 2.16 -21.42
C LYS A 21 17.30 1.25 -22.62
N LYS A 22 16.17 1.20 -23.32
CA LYS A 22 15.99 0.47 -24.57
C LYS A 22 15.64 1.44 -25.71
N VAL A 23 15.89 1.02 -26.93
CA VAL A 23 15.56 1.82 -28.11
C VAL A 23 14.05 1.84 -28.30
N TRP A 24 13.50 3.04 -28.46
CA TRP A 24 12.08 3.25 -28.70
C TRP A 24 11.62 2.62 -30.03
N GLY A 25 10.46 1.96 -30.00
CA GLY A 25 9.85 1.39 -31.21
C GLY A 25 10.28 -0.03 -31.58
N THR A 26 11.13 -0.69 -30.81
CA THR A 26 11.56 -2.07 -31.06
C THR A 26 10.60 -3.14 -30.54
N GLY A 27 9.54 -2.78 -29.86
CA GLY A 27 8.57 -3.70 -29.25
C GLY A 27 7.36 -2.99 -28.69
N LEU A 28 6.61 -3.68 -27.83
CA LEU A 28 5.52 -3.09 -27.06
C LEU A 28 6.07 -2.13 -26.00
N THR A 29 5.44 -0.98 -25.88
CA THR A 29 5.85 0.09 -24.98
C THR A 29 4.90 0.18 -23.78
N VAL A 30 5.44 0.14 -22.59
CA VAL A 30 4.69 0.26 -21.34
C VAL A 30 5.19 1.48 -20.57
N CYS A 31 4.28 2.39 -20.25
CA CYS A 31 4.55 3.45 -19.29
C CYS A 31 4.06 2.99 -17.91
N LEU A 32 4.97 2.72 -17.00
CA LEU A 32 4.66 2.32 -15.62
C LEU A 32 4.53 3.56 -14.75
N ALA A 33 3.30 3.82 -14.33
CA ALA A 33 2.92 4.98 -13.55
C ALA A 33 2.81 4.67 -12.06
N TYR A 34 3.42 5.51 -11.22
CA TYR A 34 3.17 5.53 -9.79
C TYR A 34 2.41 6.81 -9.44
N PRO A 35 1.16 6.74 -8.94
CA PRO A 35 0.30 7.91 -8.76
C PRO A 35 0.65 8.71 -7.51
N ASN A 36 1.93 8.95 -7.28
CA ASN A 36 2.50 9.75 -6.22
C ASN A 36 3.86 10.32 -6.66
N LEU A 37 4.54 11.04 -5.77
CA LEU A 37 5.84 11.67 -6.05
C LEU A 37 6.93 10.62 -6.34
N TYR A 38 7.89 11.00 -7.17
CA TYR A 38 9.07 10.20 -7.54
C TYR A 38 9.74 9.55 -6.31
N ARG A 39 10.00 10.33 -5.24
CA ARG A 39 10.68 9.83 -4.05
C ARG A 39 9.96 8.65 -3.38
N ILE A 40 8.62 8.66 -3.39
CA ILE A 40 7.78 7.61 -2.80
C ILE A 40 7.73 6.38 -3.72
N GLY A 41 7.49 6.60 -5.02
CA GLY A 41 7.43 5.52 -6.00
C GLY A 41 8.74 4.74 -6.11
N MET A 42 9.87 5.44 -6.07
CA MET A 42 11.19 4.80 -6.14
C MET A 42 11.58 4.03 -4.88
N ALA A 43 10.94 4.25 -3.75
CA ALA A 43 11.09 3.43 -2.55
C ALA A 43 10.18 2.19 -2.54
N ASN A 44 9.27 2.05 -3.52
CA ASN A 44 8.33 0.93 -3.59
C ASN A 44 8.92 -0.25 -4.36
N LEU A 45 9.23 -1.34 -3.64
CA LEU A 45 9.82 -2.54 -4.26
C LEU A 45 8.88 -3.23 -5.27
N GLY A 46 7.57 -3.18 -5.06
CA GLY A 46 6.59 -3.73 -5.99
C GLY A 46 6.63 -3.01 -7.35
N PHE A 47 6.67 -1.67 -7.32
CA PHE A 47 6.84 -0.84 -8.51
C PHE A 47 8.14 -1.16 -9.25
N GLN A 48 9.25 -1.23 -8.54
CA GLN A 48 10.55 -1.56 -9.13
C GLN A 48 10.60 -2.99 -9.69
N THR A 49 9.92 -3.94 -9.03
CA THR A 49 9.81 -5.32 -9.49
C THR A 49 9.05 -5.40 -10.82
N VAL A 50 7.93 -4.68 -10.94
CA VAL A 50 7.16 -4.61 -12.22
C VAL A 50 8.01 -3.99 -13.32
N TYR A 51 8.72 -2.89 -13.04
CA TYR A 51 9.66 -2.27 -13.99
C TYR A 51 10.72 -3.26 -14.50
N LYS A 52 11.32 -4.01 -13.58
CA LYS A 52 12.31 -5.04 -13.90
C LYS A 52 11.72 -6.14 -14.78
N ILE A 53 10.59 -6.75 -14.35
CA ILE A 53 9.96 -7.88 -15.07
C ILE A 53 9.65 -7.49 -16.51
N ILE A 54 9.04 -6.33 -16.75
CA ILE A 54 8.68 -5.89 -18.10
C ILE A 54 9.95 -5.64 -18.93
N ASN A 55 10.98 -5.03 -18.35
CA ASN A 55 12.22 -4.74 -19.06
C ASN A 55 13.10 -6.00 -19.30
N GLU A 56 12.91 -7.08 -18.56
CA GLU A 56 13.55 -8.37 -18.84
C GLU A 56 12.92 -9.11 -20.05
N LEU A 57 11.71 -8.73 -20.46
CA LEU A 57 11.06 -9.28 -21.64
C LEU A 57 11.70 -8.68 -22.93
N PRO A 58 12.16 -9.53 -23.89
CA PRO A 58 12.91 -9.07 -25.05
C PRO A 58 12.17 -8.05 -25.93
N SER A 59 10.86 -8.25 -26.12
CA SER A 59 10.01 -7.42 -27.00
C SER A 59 9.24 -6.33 -26.26
N PHE A 60 9.72 -5.92 -25.08
CA PHE A 60 9.06 -4.89 -24.27
C PHE A 60 10.04 -3.80 -23.87
N LEU A 61 9.53 -2.58 -23.83
CA LEU A 61 10.18 -1.42 -23.25
C LEU A 61 9.26 -0.90 -22.13
N CYS A 62 9.80 -0.75 -20.92
CA CYS A 62 9.09 -0.14 -19.80
C CYS A 62 9.79 1.14 -19.37
N GLU A 63 9.05 2.24 -19.32
CA GLU A 63 9.50 3.53 -18.82
C GLU A 63 8.64 3.94 -17.64
N ARG A 64 9.19 4.79 -16.77
CA ARG A 64 8.52 5.20 -15.52
C ARG A 64 7.92 6.59 -15.65
N VAL A 65 6.81 6.81 -14.93
CA VAL A 65 6.22 8.13 -14.77
C VAL A 65 5.68 8.29 -13.35
N PHE A 66 5.79 9.50 -12.82
CA PHE A 66 5.36 9.86 -11.47
C PHE A 66 4.52 11.12 -11.49
N LEU A 67 3.75 11.32 -10.41
CA LEU A 67 3.05 12.59 -10.22
C LEU A 67 4.08 13.71 -10.08
N PRO A 68 3.96 14.81 -10.86
CA PRO A 68 4.92 15.90 -10.78
C PRO A 68 4.93 16.58 -9.41
N ALA A 69 6.13 16.90 -8.91
CA ALA A 69 6.30 17.76 -7.75
C ALA A 69 6.17 19.22 -8.21
N GLY A 70 5.09 19.87 -7.85
CA GLY A 70 4.85 21.28 -8.17
C GLY A 70 3.42 21.67 -7.82
N GLY A 71 3.20 22.93 -7.51
CA GLY A 71 1.87 23.41 -7.18
C GLY A 71 0.88 23.21 -8.33
N ASP A 72 -0.38 22.98 -7.99
CA ASP A 72 -1.47 22.73 -8.95
C ASP A 72 -1.64 23.83 -10.03
N ALA A 73 -1.07 25.02 -9.82
CA ALA A 73 -1.21 26.15 -10.72
C ALA A 73 -0.53 25.96 -12.10
N GLU A 74 0.65 25.33 -12.18
CA GLU A 74 1.34 25.12 -13.46
C GLU A 74 0.67 24.01 -14.28
N TYR A 75 0.09 23.03 -13.61
CA TYR A 75 -0.63 21.92 -14.24
C TYR A 75 -2.10 22.26 -14.51
N ALA A 76 -2.73 23.09 -13.69
CA ALA A 76 -4.10 23.56 -13.90
C ALA A 76 -4.23 24.44 -15.15
N ALA A 77 -3.15 25.08 -15.59
CA ALA A 77 -3.12 25.91 -16.79
C ALA A 77 -3.04 25.10 -18.10
N GLY A 78 -2.99 23.75 -18.06
CA GLY A 78 -2.86 22.91 -19.26
C GLY A 78 -1.52 23.08 -20.02
N ALA A 79 -0.56 23.75 -19.41
CA ALA A 79 0.70 24.15 -20.04
C ALA A 79 1.77 23.04 -20.04
N VAL A 80 1.59 21.95 -19.27
CA VAL A 80 2.60 20.91 -19.13
C VAL A 80 2.00 19.54 -19.41
N GLU A 81 2.50 18.89 -20.45
CA GLU A 81 2.22 17.51 -20.79
C GLU A 81 3.08 16.59 -19.91
N LEU A 82 2.47 15.53 -19.36
CA LEU A 82 3.20 14.53 -18.58
C LEU A 82 3.96 13.57 -19.51
N LEU A 83 5.26 13.44 -19.25
CA LEU A 83 6.16 12.63 -20.05
C LEU A 83 6.75 11.49 -19.20
N SER A 84 7.13 10.39 -19.87
CA SER A 84 7.92 9.34 -19.25
C SER A 84 9.31 9.84 -18.84
N LEU A 85 9.93 9.17 -17.88
CA LEU A 85 11.21 9.61 -17.30
C LEU A 85 12.38 9.28 -18.26
N GLU A 86 12.45 8.08 -18.84
CA GLU A 86 13.61 7.57 -19.56
C GLU A 86 13.81 8.25 -20.93
N ASN A 87 12.82 8.16 -21.81
CA ASN A 87 12.89 8.72 -23.18
C ASN A 87 12.05 9.98 -23.37
N GLN A 88 11.39 10.46 -22.30
CA GLN A 88 10.59 11.69 -22.29
C GLN A 88 9.50 11.70 -23.37
N LYS A 89 8.79 10.58 -23.50
CA LYS A 89 7.69 10.39 -24.45
C LYS A 89 6.34 10.75 -23.80
N PRO A 90 5.41 11.33 -24.57
CA PRO A 90 4.03 11.53 -24.14
C PRO A 90 3.38 10.20 -23.73
N LEU A 91 2.56 10.21 -22.67
CA LEU A 91 1.93 8.98 -22.20
C LEU A 91 0.98 8.35 -23.22
N ARG A 92 0.38 9.17 -24.10
CA ARG A 92 -0.50 8.69 -25.17
C ARG A 92 0.22 7.91 -26.28
N ASP A 93 1.56 8.00 -26.37
CA ASP A 93 2.34 7.33 -27.40
C ASP A 93 2.70 5.89 -27.01
N PHE A 94 2.39 5.47 -25.78
CA PHE A 94 2.61 4.11 -25.30
C PHE A 94 1.48 3.16 -25.70
N ASP A 95 1.78 1.87 -25.85
CA ASP A 95 0.77 0.83 -26.05
C ASP A 95 -0.02 0.56 -24.75
N VAL A 96 0.64 0.66 -23.61
CA VAL A 96 0.06 0.41 -22.28
C VAL A 96 0.47 1.49 -21.30
N LEU A 97 -0.48 2.01 -20.54
CA LEU A 97 -0.25 2.80 -19.33
C LEU A 97 -0.63 1.96 -18.12
N ALA A 98 0.37 1.52 -17.36
CA ALA A 98 0.21 0.61 -16.22
C ALA A 98 0.38 1.38 -14.90
N PHE A 99 -0.64 1.39 -14.05
CA PHE A 99 -0.57 2.02 -12.73
C PHE A 99 -0.25 0.99 -11.63
N SER A 100 0.77 1.28 -10.83
CA SER A 100 1.07 0.56 -9.59
C SER A 100 0.48 1.34 -8.41
N VAL A 101 -0.58 0.80 -7.79
CA VAL A 101 -1.38 1.51 -6.79
C VAL A 101 -1.31 0.80 -5.45
N SER A 102 -0.66 1.43 -4.47
CA SER A 102 -0.45 0.85 -3.15
C SER A 102 -1.38 1.41 -2.08
N PHE A 103 -2.04 2.54 -2.34
CA PHE A 103 -2.82 3.28 -1.35
C PHE A 103 -4.03 3.97 -1.98
N GLU A 104 -5.19 3.90 -1.33
CA GLU A 104 -6.45 4.42 -1.88
C GLU A 104 -6.43 5.95 -2.04
N ASN A 105 -5.71 6.67 -1.17
CA ASN A 105 -5.63 8.14 -1.26
C ASN A 105 -4.90 8.63 -2.51
N ASP A 106 -4.24 7.73 -3.25
CA ASP A 106 -3.60 8.03 -4.54
C ASP A 106 -4.58 8.01 -5.73
N TYR A 107 -5.84 7.55 -5.55
CA TYR A 107 -6.83 7.47 -6.64
C TYR A 107 -7.07 8.80 -7.37
N PRO A 108 -7.20 9.96 -6.69
CA PRO A 108 -7.34 11.24 -7.40
C PRO A 108 -6.15 11.58 -8.30
N ALA A 109 -4.94 11.16 -7.89
CA ALA A 109 -3.73 11.38 -8.68
C ALA A 109 -3.73 10.59 -9.99
N ILE A 110 -4.38 9.42 -10.04
CA ILE A 110 -4.56 8.64 -11.26
C ILE A 110 -5.32 9.45 -12.32
N LEU A 111 -6.47 10.04 -11.94
CA LEU A 111 -7.26 10.86 -12.86
C LEU A 111 -6.48 12.08 -13.33
N LYS A 112 -5.73 12.71 -12.42
CA LYS A 112 -4.84 13.83 -12.75
C LYS A 112 -3.76 13.41 -13.75
N MET A 113 -3.12 12.26 -13.57
CA MET A 113 -2.09 11.75 -14.48
C MET A 113 -2.67 11.38 -15.86
N LEU A 114 -3.86 10.80 -15.93
CA LEU A 114 -4.57 10.54 -17.20
C LEU A 114 -4.83 11.85 -17.95
N ALA A 115 -5.37 12.85 -17.27
CA ALA A 115 -5.65 14.17 -17.87
C ALA A 115 -4.38 14.85 -18.37
N LEU A 116 -3.30 14.87 -17.57
CA LEU A 116 -2.00 15.44 -17.94
C LEU A 116 -1.31 14.65 -19.07
N GLY A 117 -1.62 13.36 -19.20
CA GLY A 117 -1.14 12.51 -20.31
C GLY A 117 -1.96 12.63 -21.58
N GLY A 118 -3.03 13.45 -21.59
CA GLY A 118 -3.93 13.61 -22.74
C GLY A 118 -4.74 12.34 -23.04
N ILE A 119 -5.01 11.52 -22.02
CA ILE A 119 -5.74 10.25 -22.14
C ILE A 119 -7.15 10.45 -21.59
N PRO A 120 -8.21 10.03 -22.33
CA PRO A 120 -9.59 10.11 -21.83
C PRO A 120 -9.73 9.43 -20.48
N LEU A 121 -10.39 10.09 -19.51
CA LEU A 121 -10.53 9.57 -18.15
C LEU A 121 -11.27 8.24 -18.15
N CYS A 122 -12.47 8.21 -18.74
CA CYS A 122 -13.29 7.00 -18.74
C CYS A 122 -12.82 6.00 -19.80
N ALA A 123 -12.75 4.73 -19.42
CA ALA A 123 -12.37 3.63 -20.31
C ALA A 123 -13.26 3.54 -21.58
N LYS A 124 -14.57 3.79 -21.44
CA LYS A 124 -15.52 3.79 -22.55
C LYS A 124 -15.27 4.86 -23.61
N ASP A 125 -14.55 5.92 -23.27
CA ASP A 125 -14.27 7.03 -24.19
C ASP A 125 -12.93 6.83 -24.94
N ARG A 126 -12.22 5.70 -24.71
CA ARG A 126 -10.96 5.34 -25.35
C ARG A 126 -11.19 4.51 -26.60
N ALA A 127 -10.62 4.97 -27.70
CA ALA A 127 -10.55 4.24 -28.97
C ALA A 127 -9.26 3.40 -29.06
N ASP A 128 -9.14 2.59 -30.11
CA ASP A 128 -7.97 1.70 -30.37
C ASP A 128 -6.63 2.45 -30.44
N GLY A 129 -6.63 3.74 -30.80
CA GLY A 129 -5.42 4.59 -30.81
C GLY A 129 -4.95 5.07 -29.44
N HIS A 130 -5.70 4.82 -28.36
CA HIS A 130 -5.28 5.16 -27.00
C HIS A 130 -4.60 3.98 -26.32
N PRO A 131 -3.66 4.22 -25.37
CA PRO A 131 -3.05 3.15 -24.61
C PRO A 131 -4.10 2.34 -23.83
N LEU A 132 -3.82 1.06 -23.59
CA LEU A 132 -4.54 0.28 -22.60
C LEU A 132 -4.16 0.82 -21.22
N VAL A 133 -5.16 1.26 -20.44
CA VAL A 133 -4.95 1.70 -19.06
C VAL A 133 -5.23 0.53 -18.12
N ILE A 134 -4.17 -0.01 -17.55
CA ILE A 134 -4.24 -1.13 -16.62
C ILE A 134 -3.77 -0.75 -15.23
N GLY A 135 -4.26 -1.45 -14.21
CA GLY A 135 -3.87 -1.19 -12.83
C GLY A 135 -3.54 -2.46 -12.07
N GLY A 136 -2.57 -2.38 -11.17
CA GLY A 136 -2.21 -3.44 -10.24
C GLY A 136 -1.76 -2.88 -8.89
N GLY A 137 -1.50 -3.76 -7.95
CA GLY A 137 -1.09 -3.41 -6.59
C GLY A 137 -2.15 -3.70 -5.54
N ILE A 138 -1.76 -3.54 -4.28
CA ILE A 138 -2.58 -4.00 -3.15
C ILE A 138 -3.90 -3.27 -3.05
N ALA A 139 -3.95 -1.95 -3.28
CA ALA A 139 -5.18 -1.19 -3.17
C ALA A 139 -6.25 -1.66 -4.18
N LEU A 140 -5.82 -2.01 -5.39
CA LEU A 140 -6.71 -2.52 -6.45
C LEU A 140 -7.07 -4.00 -6.26
N THR A 141 -6.21 -4.79 -5.62
CA THR A 141 -6.55 -6.15 -5.21
C THR A 141 -7.58 -6.15 -4.07
N LEU A 142 -7.52 -5.16 -3.18
CA LEU A 142 -8.49 -5.00 -2.10
C LEU A 142 -9.86 -4.58 -2.63
N ASN A 143 -9.93 -3.53 -3.44
CA ASN A 143 -11.18 -3.05 -4.02
C ASN A 143 -10.92 -2.22 -5.28
N PRO A 144 -11.09 -2.78 -6.49
CA PRO A 144 -10.91 -2.05 -7.75
C PRO A 144 -12.14 -1.19 -8.12
N GLU A 145 -13.31 -1.43 -7.52
CA GLU A 145 -14.58 -0.87 -7.97
C GLU A 145 -14.66 0.67 -8.00
N PRO A 146 -14.09 1.44 -7.06
CA PRO A 146 -14.08 2.90 -7.15
C PRO A 146 -13.40 3.45 -8.40
N LEU A 147 -12.54 2.65 -9.04
CA LEU A 147 -11.80 3.01 -10.26
C LEU A 147 -12.28 2.26 -11.51
N ALA A 148 -13.35 1.47 -11.41
CA ALA A 148 -13.85 0.60 -12.48
C ALA A 148 -14.11 1.32 -13.81
N ASP A 149 -14.62 2.55 -13.76
CA ASP A 149 -14.92 3.34 -14.97
C ASP A 149 -13.66 3.94 -15.64
N PHE A 150 -12.53 3.98 -14.94
CA PHE A 150 -11.31 4.64 -15.42
C PHE A 150 -10.25 3.67 -15.95
N PHE A 151 -10.40 2.37 -15.73
CA PHE A 151 -9.45 1.35 -16.13
C PHE A 151 -10.05 0.39 -17.15
N ASP A 152 -9.23 -0.05 -18.10
CA ASP A 152 -9.58 -1.10 -19.04
C ASP A 152 -9.51 -2.48 -18.38
N ALA A 153 -8.50 -2.70 -17.54
CA ALA A 153 -8.33 -3.93 -16.77
C ALA A 153 -7.54 -3.72 -15.49
N PHE A 154 -7.78 -4.59 -14.53
CA PHE A 154 -6.98 -4.73 -13.32
C PHE A 154 -6.26 -6.08 -13.31
N LEU A 155 -5.00 -6.08 -12.87
CA LEU A 155 -4.21 -7.27 -12.58
C LEU A 155 -4.19 -7.43 -11.05
N THR A 156 -4.99 -8.37 -10.54
CA THR A 156 -5.14 -8.61 -9.11
C THR A 156 -4.20 -9.71 -8.64
N GLY A 157 -3.61 -9.53 -7.46
CA GLY A 157 -2.62 -10.45 -6.89
C GLY A 157 -1.19 -9.99 -7.08
N GLU A 158 -0.29 -10.92 -7.33
CA GLU A 158 1.16 -10.69 -7.37
C GLU A 158 1.66 -10.75 -8.82
N ALA A 159 2.46 -9.77 -9.21
CA ALA A 159 2.79 -9.49 -10.61
C ALA A 159 3.76 -10.50 -11.24
N GLU A 160 4.58 -11.17 -10.45
CA GLU A 160 5.72 -11.96 -10.93
C GLU A 160 5.30 -13.12 -11.86
N GLU A 161 4.16 -13.76 -11.56
CA GLU A 161 3.63 -14.84 -12.39
C GLU A 161 2.61 -14.34 -13.43
N THR A 162 1.84 -13.30 -13.08
CA THR A 162 0.74 -12.81 -13.94
C THR A 162 1.24 -11.96 -15.09
N LEU A 163 2.20 -11.07 -14.80
CA LEU A 163 2.65 -10.06 -15.76
C LEU A 163 3.34 -10.63 -17.01
N PRO A 164 4.22 -11.66 -16.93
CA PRO A 164 4.80 -12.26 -18.14
C PRO A 164 3.75 -12.91 -19.05
N GLY A 165 2.72 -13.54 -18.47
CA GLY A 165 1.60 -14.10 -19.24
C GLY A 165 0.76 -13.02 -19.94
N PHE A 166 0.44 -11.95 -19.22
CA PHE A 166 -0.27 -10.78 -19.75
C PHE A 166 0.52 -10.15 -20.92
N ALA A 167 1.79 -9.89 -20.72
CA ALA A 167 2.66 -9.32 -21.75
C ALA A 167 2.73 -10.19 -23.01
N ARG A 168 2.84 -11.52 -22.85
CA ARG A 168 2.83 -12.46 -23.99
C ARG A 168 1.54 -12.35 -24.79
N MET A 169 0.39 -12.38 -24.14
CA MET A 169 -0.91 -12.26 -24.82
C MET A 169 -1.06 -10.93 -25.56
N LEU A 170 -0.57 -9.82 -24.99
CA LEU A 170 -0.55 -8.54 -25.69
C LEU A 170 0.34 -8.59 -26.96
N ALA A 171 1.51 -9.21 -26.87
CA ALA A 171 2.43 -9.35 -28.01
C ALA A 171 1.83 -10.21 -29.11
N GLU A 172 1.15 -11.30 -28.78
CA GLU A 172 0.47 -12.19 -29.73
C GLU A 172 -0.74 -11.54 -30.42
N ALA A 173 -1.47 -10.67 -29.68
CA ALA A 173 -2.64 -9.99 -30.22
C ALA A 173 -2.30 -8.86 -31.20
N ARG A 174 -1.12 -8.25 -31.12
CA ARG A 174 -0.72 -7.09 -31.94
C ARG A 174 -0.73 -7.33 -33.44
N PRO A 175 -0.23 -8.49 -33.98
CA PRO A 175 -0.25 -8.75 -35.40
C PRO A 175 -1.64 -8.97 -36.00
N SER A 176 -2.58 -9.48 -35.22
CA SER A 176 -3.95 -9.82 -35.66
C SER A 176 -4.92 -8.65 -35.54
N GLY A 177 -4.54 -7.58 -34.85
CA GLY A 177 -5.35 -6.37 -34.66
C GLY A 177 -6.78 -6.60 -34.14
N PRO A 178 -7.02 -7.49 -33.11
CA PRO A 178 -8.34 -7.57 -32.53
C PRO A 178 -8.67 -6.20 -31.96
N GLY A 179 -9.89 -5.73 -32.16
CA GLY A 179 -10.35 -4.49 -31.51
C GLY A 179 -10.21 -4.59 -29.99
N ARG A 180 -10.14 -3.44 -29.34
CA ARG A 180 -9.94 -3.32 -27.86
C ARG A 180 -10.85 -4.25 -27.05
N GLU A 181 -12.13 -4.34 -27.38
CA GLU A 181 -13.08 -5.21 -26.65
C GLU A 181 -12.76 -6.69 -26.76
N ALA A 182 -12.39 -7.17 -27.98
CA ALA A 182 -12.05 -8.56 -28.20
C ALA A 182 -10.76 -8.96 -27.46
N LEU A 183 -9.78 -8.06 -27.42
CA LEU A 183 -8.57 -8.24 -26.64
C LEU A 183 -8.89 -8.35 -25.14
N LEU A 184 -9.65 -7.43 -24.59
CA LEU A 184 -10.04 -7.41 -23.18
C LEU A 184 -10.84 -8.67 -22.79
N ALA A 185 -11.78 -9.10 -23.63
CA ALA A 185 -12.52 -10.34 -23.42
C ALA A 185 -11.61 -11.58 -23.44
N SER A 186 -10.62 -11.61 -24.34
CA SER A 186 -9.64 -12.71 -24.42
C SER A 186 -8.74 -12.74 -23.17
N LEU A 187 -8.26 -11.58 -22.70
CA LEU A 187 -7.48 -11.46 -21.48
C LEU A 187 -8.26 -11.97 -20.26
N GLN A 188 -9.53 -11.52 -20.11
CA GLN A 188 -10.40 -11.93 -19.02
C GLN A 188 -10.67 -13.44 -19.00
N LYS A 189 -10.87 -14.06 -20.16
CA LYS A 189 -11.15 -15.51 -20.30
C LYS A 189 -9.93 -16.37 -19.99
N LYS A 190 -8.74 -15.95 -20.42
CA LYS A 190 -7.54 -16.80 -20.43
C LYS A 190 -6.60 -16.57 -19.26
N MET A 191 -6.72 -15.42 -18.58
CA MET A 191 -5.76 -15.06 -17.52
C MET A 191 -6.41 -15.02 -16.15
N PRO A 192 -5.95 -15.85 -15.20
CA PRO A 192 -6.33 -15.68 -13.80
C PRO A 192 -5.83 -14.33 -13.27
N GLY A 193 -6.61 -13.72 -12.39
CA GLY A 193 -6.27 -12.43 -11.77
C GLY A 193 -6.53 -11.19 -12.64
N VAL A 194 -6.92 -11.35 -13.90
CA VAL A 194 -7.36 -10.22 -14.73
C VAL A 194 -8.83 -9.93 -14.45
N TYR A 195 -9.14 -8.67 -14.16
CA TYR A 195 -10.50 -8.16 -14.01
C TYR A 195 -10.73 -7.01 -15.00
N VAL A 196 -11.68 -7.17 -15.91
CA VAL A 196 -12.12 -6.18 -16.90
C VAL A 196 -13.50 -5.66 -16.48
N PRO A 197 -13.63 -4.49 -15.84
CA PRO A 197 -14.88 -4.02 -15.23
C PRO A 197 -16.02 -3.85 -16.22
N SER A 198 -15.76 -3.44 -17.47
CA SER A 198 -16.75 -3.25 -18.52
C SER A 198 -17.47 -4.54 -18.91
N LEU A 199 -16.89 -5.70 -18.64
CA LEU A 199 -17.47 -7.02 -18.91
C LEU A 199 -18.38 -7.53 -17.81
N TYR A 200 -18.60 -6.75 -16.74
CA TYR A 200 -19.46 -7.11 -15.62
C TYR A 200 -20.55 -6.06 -15.39
N GLU A 201 -21.78 -6.55 -15.23
CA GLU A 201 -22.93 -5.74 -14.84
C GLU A 201 -23.10 -5.79 -13.33
N VAL A 202 -23.31 -4.62 -12.72
CA VAL A 202 -23.64 -4.50 -11.29
C VAL A 202 -25.08 -4.07 -11.15
N GLN A 203 -25.88 -4.86 -10.46
CA GLN A 203 -27.27 -4.57 -10.16
C GLN A 203 -27.41 -4.12 -8.71
N TYR A 204 -28.31 -3.17 -8.47
CA TYR A 204 -28.53 -2.60 -7.16
C TYR A 204 -29.96 -2.79 -6.68
N PHE A 205 -30.14 -2.91 -5.38
CA PHE A 205 -31.43 -2.76 -4.73
C PHE A 205 -31.82 -1.27 -4.65
N PRO A 206 -33.14 -0.95 -4.44
CA PRO A 206 -33.59 0.44 -4.28
C PRO A 206 -32.89 1.19 -3.12
N ASP A 207 -32.44 0.49 -2.10
CA ASP A 207 -31.71 1.05 -0.95
C ASP A 207 -30.23 1.30 -1.23
N GLY A 208 -29.76 1.01 -2.44
CA GLY A 208 -28.38 1.22 -2.87
C GLY A 208 -27.42 0.05 -2.61
N ARG A 209 -27.82 -1.02 -1.91
CA ARG A 209 -27.01 -2.23 -1.76
C ARG A 209 -26.84 -2.94 -3.11
N ILE A 210 -25.71 -3.61 -3.29
CA ILE A 210 -25.47 -4.45 -4.47
C ILE A 210 -26.37 -5.68 -4.38
N ARG A 211 -27.17 -5.90 -5.42
CA ARG A 211 -28.01 -7.10 -5.60
C ARG A 211 -27.20 -8.26 -6.15
N GLY A 212 -26.28 -7.96 -7.09
CA GLY A 212 -25.40 -8.93 -7.72
C GLY A 212 -24.43 -8.28 -8.69
N MET A 213 -23.38 -9.01 -9.01
CA MET A 213 -22.40 -8.68 -10.05
C MET A 213 -22.32 -9.90 -10.97
N ALA A 214 -22.60 -9.71 -12.25
CA ALA A 214 -22.66 -10.81 -13.22
C ALA A 214 -21.86 -10.50 -14.48
N PRO A 215 -21.21 -11.50 -15.09
CA PRO A 215 -20.53 -11.33 -16.37
C PRO A 215 -21.54 -11.05 -17.48
N ARG A 216 -21.19 -10.16 -18.41
CA ARG A 216 -22.02 -9.81 -19.58
C ARG A 216 -21.88 -10.80 -20.75
N LEU A 217 -20.80 -11.58 -20.75
CA LEU A 217 -20.49 -12.54 -21.81
C LEU A 217 -20.41 -13.94 -21.23
N GLU A 218 -20.88 -14.91 -22.00
CA GLU A 218 -20.78 -16.31 -21.64
C GLU A 218 -19.33 -16.79 -21.55
N GLY A 219 -19.03 -17.67 -20.60
CA GLY A 219 -17.70 -18.24 -20.37
C GLY A 219 -16.73 -17.31 -19.62
N LEU A 220 -17.19 -16.16 -19.12
CA LEU A 220 -16.39 -15.37 -18.17
C LEU A 220 -16.58 -15.90 -16.74
N PRO A 221 -15.56 -15.79 -15.88
CA PRO A 221 -15.66 -16.23 -14.48
C PRO A 221 -16.60 -15.31 -13.68
N GLU A 222 -17.41 -15.87 -12.80
CA GLU A 222 -18.24 -15.08 -11.88
C GLU A 222 -17.42 -14.30 -10.85
N LYS A 223 -16.23 -14.82 -10.51
CA LYS A 223 -15.28 -14.21 -9.58
C LYS A 223 -13.87 -14.29 -10.10
N ILE A 224 -13.09 -13.29 -9.81
CA ILE A 224 -11.71 -13.15 -10.21
C ILE A 224 -10.82 -13.65 -9.08
N ARG A 225 -10.10 -14.73 -9.30
CA ARG A 225 -9.14 -15.24 -8.32
C ARG A 225 -7.83 -14.49 -8.47
N ALA A 226 -7.47 -13.69 -7.45
CA ALA A 226 -6.18 -13.03 -7.39
C ALA A 226 -5.04 -14.07 -7.42
N ALA A 227 -4.01 -13.80 -8.24
CA ALA A 227 -2.92 -14.74 -8.47
C ALA A 227 -1.82 -14.59 -7.40
N PRO A 228 -1.62 -15.57 -6.49
CA PRO A 228 -0.51 -15.52 -5.54
C PRO A 228 0.74 -16.19 -6.10
N VAL A 229 1.91 -15.64 -5.79
CA VAL A 229 3.19 -16.33 -5.99
C VAL A 229 3.36 -17.41 -4.92
N LYS A 230 3.42 -18.66 -5.31
CA LYS A 230 3.57 -19.78 -4.35
C LYS A 230 4.96 -19.84 -3.74
N ASN A 231 5.98 -19.73 -4.55
CA ASN A 231 7.39 -19.75 -4.14
C ASN A 231 8.03 -18.37 -4.38
N ILE A 232 8.14 -17.55 -3.33
CA ILE A 232 8.74 -16.22 -3.44
C ILE A 232 10.26 -16.27 -3.68
N ASP A 233 10.94 -17.38 -3.36
CA ASP A 233 12.37 -17.56 -3.61
C ASP A 233 12.72 -17.69 -5.10
N ALA A 234 11.72 -18.00 -5.95
CA ALA A 234 11.90 -18.01 -7.40
C ALA A 234 12.15 -16.61 -7.98
N PHE A 235 11.78 -15.56 -7.25
CA PHE A 235 11.86 -14.17 -7.69
C PHE A 235 12.70 -13.34 -6.72
N CYS A 236 13.62 -12.56 -7.23
CA CYS A 236 14.43 -11.65 -6.42
C CYS A 236 13.74 -10.27 -6.34
N THR A 237 13.14 -9.96 -5.18
CA THR A 237 12.48 -8.68 -4.93
C THR A 237 13.39 -7.80 -4.08
N THR A 238 14.19 -7.00 -4.77
CA THR A 238 15.14 -6.07 -4.17
C THR A 238 15.08 -4.74 -4.90
N GLU A 239 15.78 -3.73 -4.40
CA GLU A 239 16.01 -2.49 -5.14
C GLU A 239 16.63 -2.80 -6.51
N VAL A 240 16.03 -2.28 -7.57
CA VAL A 240 16.47 -2.45 -8.98
C VAL A 240 17.16 -1.19 -9.46
N VAL A 241 16.53 -0.05 -9.23
CA VAL A 241 17.06 1.27 -9.57
C VAL A 241 17.34 2.02 -8.28
N SER A 242 18.58 2.34 -8.03
CA SER A 242 19.01 3.14 -6.89
C SER A 242 19.00 4.62 -7.25
N SER A 243 18.36 5.44 -6.41
CA SER A 243 18.33 6.90 -6.58
C SER A 243 18.58 7.60 -5.25
N PRO A 244 19.43 8.63 -5.22
CA PRO A 244 19.62 9.44 -4.00
C PRO A 244 18.40 10.29 -3.65
N ASP A 245 17.44 10.43 -4.58
CA ASP A 245 16.22 11.22 -4.40
C ASP A 245 15.01 10.35 -3.94
N ALA A 246 15.20 9.03 -3.75
CA ALA A 246 14.19 8.13 -3.22
C ALA A 246 14.04 8.26 -1.69
N GLU A 247 12.88 7.93 -1.14
CA GLU A 247 12.80 7.65 0.30
C GLU A 247 13.64 6.40 0.63
N MET A 248 14.26 6.38 1.81
CA MET A 248 15.21 5.32 2.20
C MET A 248 16.40 5.14 1.23
N ALA A 249 16.82 6.21 0.54
CA ALA A 249 17.90 6.18 -0.45
C ALA A 249 19.24 5.67 0.10
N ASP A 250 19.46 5.78 1.41
CA ASP A 250 20.65 5.32 2.12
C ASP A 250 20.70 3.78 2.30
N MET A 251 19.58 3.07 2.07
CA MET A 251 19.47 1.63 2.25
C MET A 251 19.28 0.89 0.93
N PHE A 252 19.87 -0.31 0.82
CA PHE A 252 19.50 -1.28 -0.20
C PHE A 252 18.34 -2.13 0.30
N LEU A 253 17.18 -2.02 -0.34
CA LEU A 253 15.95 -2.64 0.13
C LEU A 253 15.86 -4.10 -0.33
N ILE A 254 15.52 -5.01 0.59
CA ILE A 254 15.34 -6.44 0.34
C ILE A 254 14.00 -6.88 0.95
N GLU A 255 13.13 -7.47 0.14
CA GLU A 255 11.92 -8.12 0.64
C GLU A 255 12.27 -9.47 1.27
N VAL A 256 11.87 -9.68 2.54
CA VAL A 256 12.16 -10.92 3.27
C VAL A 256 10.93 -11.80 3.47
N ASN A 257 9.71 -11.24 3.39
CA ASN A 257 8.48 -12.03 3.50
C ASN A 257 7.28 -11.33 2.90
N ARG A 258 6.25 -12.13 2.56
CA ARG A 258 4.88 -11.68 2.20
C ARG A 258 3.85 -12.40 3.06
N GLY A 259 2.82 -11.67 3.48
CA GLY A 259 1.81 -12.16 4.40
C GLY A 259 2.30 -12.14 5.86
N CYS A 260 1.36 -12.30 6.78
CA CYS A 260 1.63 -12.24 8.21
C CYS A 260 0.90 -13.38 8.93
N PRO A 261 1.57 -14.14 9.82
CA PRO A 261 0.97 -15.30 10.50
C PRO A 261 0.00 -14.92 11.63
N HIS A 262 -0.13 -13.64 11.98
CA HIS A 262 -0.91 -13.22 13.15
C HIS A 262 -2.39 -12.98 12.85
N PHE A 263 -2.75 -12.71 11.61
CA PHE A 263 -4.15 -12.51 11.21
C PHE A 263 -4.90 -11.51 12.09
N CYS A 264 -4.27 -10.37 12.42
CA CYS A 264 -4.94 -9.30 13.14
C CYS A 264 -6.19 -8.86 12.37
N ARG A 265 -7.35 -8.75 13.06
CA ARG A 265 -8.69 -8.60 12.43
C ARG A 265 -8.90 -7.34 11.59
N PHE A 266 -8.01 -6.36 11.71
CA PHE A 266 -8.05 -5.11 10.95
C PHE A 266 -7.09 -5.09 9.75
N CYS A 267 -6.09 -5.99 9.71
CA CYS A 267 -4.94 -5.88 8.83
C CYS A 267 -5.13 -6.68 7.54
N ALA A 268 -5.24 -6.00 6.40
CA ALA A 268 -5.39 -6.63 5.10
C ALA A 268 -4.19 -7.54 4.72
N ALA A 269 -2.97 -7.14 5.09
CA ALA A 269 -1.75 -7.88 4.70
C ALA A 269 -1.72 -9.33 5.21
N GLY A 270 -2.25 -9.60 6.42
CA GLY A 270 -2.34 -10.95 6.95
C GLY A 270 -3.36 -11.83 6.22
N HIS A 271 -4.41 -11.22 5.66
CA HIS A 271 -5.53 -11.94 5.06
C HIS A 271 -5.38 -12.11 3.55
N VAL A 272 -4.98 -11.05 2.83
CA VAL A 272 -4.88 -11.05 1.37
C VAL A 272 -3.67 -11.83 0.88
N TYR A 273 -2.55 -11.75 1.61
CA TYR A 273 -1.32 -12.49 1.28
C TYR A 273 -1.20 -13.84 2.01
N ALA A 274 -2.31 -14.40 2.49
CA ALA A 274 -2.34 -15.71 3.10
C ALA A 274 -2.15 -16.85 2.05
N PRO A 275 -1.37 -17.90 2.37
CA PRO A 275 -0.57 -18.10 3.58
C PRO A 275 0.70 -17.23 3.61
N PRO A 276 1.25 -16.92 4.78
CA PRO A 276 2.52 -16.18 4.88
C PRO A 276 3.66 -17.01 4.28
N ARG A 277 4.55 -16.32 3.56
CA ARG A 277 5.70 -16.90 2.86
C ARG A 277 6.96 -16.12 3.24
N PHE A 278 8.02 -16.82 3.57
CA PHE A 278 9.31 -16.28 3.96
C PHE A 278 10.35 -16.66 2.93
N ARG A 279 11.26 -15.75 2.59
CA ARG A 279 12.41 -16.07 1.76
C ARG A 279 13.41 -16.90 2.56
N SER A 280 14.10 -17.82 1.89
CA SER A 280 15.16 -18.60 2.52
C SER A 280 16.32 -17.70 2.96
N TYR A 281 17.01 -18.13 4.00
CA TYR A 281 18.21 -17.48 4.50
C TYR A 281 19.24 -17.26 3.38
N GLU A 282 19.43 -18.26 2.53
CA GLU A 282 20.38 -18.26 1.42
C GLU A 282 20.03 -17.17 0.39
N LYS A 283 18.75 -17.00 0.06
CA LYS A 283 18.32 -15.94 -0.88
C LYS A 283 18.51 -14.55 -0.29
N ILE A 284 18.22 -14.40 1.00
CA ILE A 284 18.42 -13.12 1.69
C ILE A 284 19.90 -12.76 1.78
N THR A 285 20.78 -13.71 2.14
CA THR A 285 22.23 -13.45 2.23
C THR A 285 22.83 -13.14 0.87
N GLN A 286 22.42 -13.82 -0.21
CA GLN A 286 22.80 -13.47 -1.57
C GLN A 286 22.39 -12.03 -1.94
N ALA A 287 21.16 -11.63 -1.58
CA ALA A 287 20.67 -10.28 -1.82
C ALA A 287 21.44 -9.23 -0.98
N ILE A 288 21.80 -9.55 0.28
CA ILE A 288 22.65 -8.71 1.12
C ILE A 288 24.02 -8.51 0.48
N ASP A 289 24.69 -9.59 0.06
CA ASP A 289 26.02 -9.49 -0.57
C ASP A 289 25.99 -8.72 -1.89
N HIS A 290 24.87 -8.82 -2.62
CA HIS A 290 24.67 -8.01 -3.82
C HIS A 290 24.50 -6.52 -3.45
N GLY A 291 23.65 -6.22 -2.49
CA GLY A 291 23.34 -4.84 -2.05
C GLY A 291 24.55 -4.13 -1.46
N LEU A 292 25.40 -4.85 -0.70
CA LEU A 292 26.61 -4.29 -0.08
C LEU A 292 27.67 -3.85 -1.09
N LYS A 293 27.57 -4.25 -2.36
CA LYS A 293 28.43 -3.70 -3.43
C LYS A 293 28.06 -2.25 -3.78
N ALA A 294 26.84 -1.84 -3.48
CA ALA A 294 26.32 -0.52 -3.84
C ALA A 294 26.11 0.40 -2.62
N LYS A 295 25.70 -0.14 -1.49
CA LYS A 295 25.35 0.62 -0.27
C LYS A 295 25.79 -0.14 0.97
N ASN A 296 26.26 0.58 1.99
CA ASN A 296 26.68 -0.03 3.27
C ASN A 296 25.53 -0.28 4.25
N LYS A 297 24.29 -0.04 3.83
CA LYS A 297 23.10 -0.20 4.68
C LYS A 297 22.03 -1.02 3.99
N ILE A 298 21.51 -2.02 4.68
CA ILE A 298 20.48 -2.94 4.20
C ILE A 298 19.14 -2.60 4.87
N GLY A 299 18.07 -2.48 4.08
CA GLY A 299 16.70 -2.33 4.56
C GLY A 299 15.92 -3.64 4.39
N LEU A 300 15.58 -4.29 5.50
CA LEU A 300 14.74 -5.49 5.47
C LEU A 300 13.27 -5.07 5.43
N ILE A 301 12.58 -5.42 4.34
CA ILE A 301 11.20 -5.04 4.08
C ILE A 301 10.31 -6.28 4.07
N GLY A 302 9.12 -6.15 4.65
CA GLY A 302 8.13 -7.22 4.67
C GLY A 302 6.98 -6.89 5.61
N THR A 303 5.92 -7.67 5.54
CA THR A 303 4.72 -7.49 6.37
C THR A 303 4.88 -8.04 7.78
N ALA A 304 5.86 -8.94 7.99
CA ALA A 304 6.14 -9.61 9.26
C ALA A 304 7.63 -9.97 9.37
N VAL A 305 8.51 -8.97 9.20
CA VAL A 305 9.97 -9.17 9.24
C VAL A 305 10.42 -9.81 10.54
N SER A 306 9.84 -9.40 11.67
CA SER A 306 10.16 -9.93 13.01
C SER A 306 9.80 -11.41 13.20
N ASP A 307 8.94 -11.95 12.31
CA ASP A 307 8.50 -13.35 12.39
C ASP A 307 9.33 -14.27 11.48
N HIS A 308 10.35 -13.74 10.83
CA HIS A 308 11.22 -14.55 9.98
C HIS A 308 11.95 -15.60 10.82
N PRO A 309 11.86 -16.91 10.47
CA PRO A 309 12.42 -17.98 11.28
C PRO A 309 13.95 -17.86 11.49
N ASP A 310 14.65 -17.31 10.52
CA ASP A 310 16.10 -17.10 10.56
C ASP A 310 16.52 -15.65 10.86
N LEU A 311 15.62 -14.81 11.40
CA LEU A 311 15.91 -13.39 11.63
C LEU A 311 17.23 -13.18 12.41
N ALA A 312 17.42 -13.92 13.50
CA ALA A 312 18.63 -13.83 14.32
C ALA A 312 19.91 -14.18 13.52
N LYS A 313 19.83 -15.14 12.60
CA LYS A 313 20.96 -15.49 11.71
C LYS A 313 21.21 -14.38 10.69
N ILE A 314 20.14 -13.81 10.12
CA ILE A 314 20.23 -12.70 9.17
C ILE A 314 20.84 -11.47 9.84
N CYS A 315 20.41 -11.12 11.05
CA CYS A 315 20.97 -10.02 11.83
C CYS A 315 22.47 -10.22 12.07
N ARG A 316 22.89 -11.39 12.55
CA ARG A 316 24.30 -11.72 12.73
C ARG A 316 25.11 -11.67 11.43
N TYR A 317 24.51 -12.13 10.31
CA TYR A 317 25.17 -12.07 9.01
C TYR A 317 25.48 -10.62 8.60
N ILE A 318 24.53 -9.71 8.79
CA ILE A 318 24.72 -8.27 8.47
C ILE A 318 25.79 -7.67 9.38
N VAL A 319 25.75 -7.94 10.69
CA VAL A 319 26.75 -7.43 11.65
C VAL A 319 28.16 -7.94 11.31
N ASN A 320 28.32 -9.23 10.98
CA ASN A 320 29.60 -9.82 10.60
C ASN A 320 30.18 -9.22 9.31
N ARG A 321 29.36 -8.63 8.44
CA ARG A 321 29.78 -7.86 7.25
C ARG A 321 30.11 -6.41 7.58
N GLN A 322 30.05 -6.00 8.85
CA GLN A 322 30.21 -4.61 9.29
C GLN A 322 29.24 -3.64 8.58
N ALA A 323 28.09 -4.15 8.16
CA ALA A 323 27.06 -3.40 7.49
C ALA A 323 26.02 -2.87 8.48
N GLN A 324 25.39 -1.77 8.10
CA GLN A 324 24.24 -1.23 8.81
C GLN A 324 22.96 -1.91 8.33
N ALA A 325 21.96 -2.03 9.20
CA ALA A 325 20.65 -2.49 8.80
C ALA A 325 19.51 -1.66 9.39
N GLY A 326 18.41 -1.58 8.66
CA GLY A 326 17.13 -1.02 9.10
C GLY A 326 16.01 -2.03 8.93
N ILE A 327 15.06 -2.02 9.88
CA ILE A 327 13.79 -2.75 9.80
C ILE A 327 12.67 -1.73 9.94
N GLY A 328 11.65 -1.81 9.08
CA GLY A 328 10.58 -0.81 9.04
C GLY A 328 9.73 -0.76 10.31
N SER A 329 9.33 -1.93 10.83
CA SER A 329 8.59 -2.07 12.08
C SER A 329 8.92 -3.39 12.74
N LEU A 330 8.95 -3.39 14.07
CA LEU A 330 9.16 -4.57 14.88
C LEU A 330 7.89 -4.93 15.64
N ARG A 331 7.61 -6.21 15.68
CA ARG A 331 6.59 -6.75 16.56
C ARG A 331 7.14 -6.83 18.00
N LEU A 332 6.37 -6.34 18.95
CA LEU A 332 6.79 -6.15 20.34
C LEU A 332 7.25 -7.45 21.03
N ASP A 333 6.52 -8.54 20.82
CA ASP A 333 6.84 -9.86 21.40
C ASP A 333 8.07 -10.55 20.76
N LYS A 334 8.62 -9.97 19.68
CA LYS A 334 9.79 -10.49 18.92
C LYS A 334 11.05 -9.64 19.09
N VAL A 335 11.02 -8.66 19.96
CA VAL A 335 12.24 -7.87 20.28
C VAL A 335 13.13 -8.70 21.19
N ASP A 336 14.30 -9.09 20.69
CA ASP A 336 15.35 -9.81 21.42
C ASP A 336 16.72 -9.15 21.27
N GLU A 337 17.73 -9.68 21.96
CA GLU A 337 19.08 -9.14 21.95
C GLU A 337 19.70 -9.11 20.55
N SER A 338 19.46 -10.11 19.71
CA SER A 338 20.03 -10.17 18.37
C SER A 338 19.51 -9.07 17.45
N VAL A 339 18.22 -8.76 17.56
CA VAL A 339 17.58 -7.64 16.86
C VAL A 339 18.13 -6.31 17.39
N VAL A 340 18.24 -6.17 18.70
CA VAL A 340 18.74 -4.94 19.33
C VAL A 340 20.19 -4.68 18.96
N ASP A 341 21.05 -5.70 18.97
CA ASP A 341 22.47 -5.58 18.56
C ASP A 341 22.62 -5.15 17.11
N MET A 342 21.80 -5.71 16.21
CA MET A 342 21.80 -5.28 14.82
C MET A 342 21.37 -3.82 14.67
N LEU A 343 20.32 -3.40 15.36
CA LEU A 343 19.83 -2.01 15.32
C LEU A 343 20.89 -1.04 15.87
N ARG A 344 21.53 -1.40 16.97
CA ARG A 344 22.61 -0.62 17.59
C ARG A 344 23.80 -0.50 16.65
N THR A 345 24.28 -1.60 16.08
CA THR A 345 25.37 -1.62 15.11
C THR A 345 25.03 -0.80 13.86
N GLY A 346 23.75 -0.83 13.45
CA GLY A 346 23.20 -0.01 12.36
C GLY A 346 23.05 1.48 12.68
N GLY A 347 23.36 1.91 13.90
CA GLY A 347 23.20 3.31 14.31
C GLY A 347 21.74 3.76 14.37
N ILE A 348 20.79 2.84 14.52
CA ILE A 348 19.36 3.15 14.59
C ILE A 348 19.04 3.75 15.95
N GLU A 349 18.60 4.99 15.96
CA GLU A 349 18.21 5.70 17.18
C GLU A 349 16.70 5.65 17.46
N THR A 350 15.88 5.33 16.47
CA THR A 350 14.42 5.32 16.58
C THR A 350 13.85 3.99 16.13
N VAL A 351 13.06 3.35 16.99
CA VAL A 351 12.37 2.10 16.67
C VAL A 351 10.86 2.30 16.74
N ALA A 352 10.17 1.80 15.73
CA ALA A 352 8.71 1.81 15.64
C ALA A 352 8.12 0.51 16.19
N LEU A 353 7.18 0.66 17.11
CA LEU A 353 6.46 -0.41 17.78
C LEU A 353 4.96 -0.17 17.66
N ALA A 354 4.16 -1.21 17.51
CA ALA A 354 2.72 -1.09 17.29
C ALA A 354 1.90 -1.82 18.37
N PRO A 355 1.66 -1.20 19.54
CA PRO A 355 0.68 -1.71 20.51
C PRO A 355 -0.74 -1.77 19.95
N GLU A 356 -1.09 -0.89 19.02
CA GLU A 356 -2.37 -0.64 18.37
C GLU A 356 -3.45 -0.09 19.32
N ALA A 357 -3.57 -0.59 20.55
CA ALA A 357 -4.53 -0.13 21.54
C ALA A 357 -3.92 -0.05 22.95
N GLY A 358 -4.46 0.84 23.79
CA GLY A 358 -4.01 1.03 25.17
C GLY A 358 -4.44 -0.11 26.09
N SER A 359 -5.68 -0.58 25.96
CA SER A 359 -6.25 -1.63 26.80
C SER A 359 -5.97 -3.04 26.27
N GLN A 360 -5.86 -4.02 27.18
CA GLN A 360 -5.72 -5.43 26.79
C GLN A 360 -6.97 -5.91 26.04
N ARG A 361 -8.15 -5.51 26.52
CA ARG A 361 -9.44 -5.84 25.90
C ARG A 361 -9.46 -5.53 24.40
N LEU A 362 -9.02 -4.33 23.99
CA LEU A 362 -8.98 -3.97 22.57
C LEU A 362 -7.86 -4.69 21.83
N ARG A 363 -6.70 -4.95 22.43
CA ARG A 363 -5.66 -5.78 21.79
C ARG A 363 -6.15 -7.20 21.51
N ASP A 364 -6.96 -7.77 22.39
CA ASP A 364 -7.58 -9.08 22.23
C ASP A 364 -8.68 -9.04 21.15
N LEU A 365 -9.52 -7.99 21.14
CA LEU A 365 -10.48 -7.72 20.07
C LEU A 365 -9.82 -7.66 18.71
N LEU A 366 -8.67 -6.99 18.60
CA LEU A 366 -7.88 -6.90 17.37
C LEU A 366 -7.16 -8.21 17.01
N ARG A 367 -7.14 -9.20 17.91
CA ARG A 367 -6.30 -10.41 17.80
C ARG A 367 -4.82 -10.04 17.62
N LYS A 368 -4.36 -9.03 18.38
CA LYS A 368 -2.95 -8.61 18.28
C LYS A 368 -2.00 -9.63 18.92
N GLY A 369 -2.46 -10.35 19.95
CA GLY A 369 -1.67 -11.36 20.66
C GLY A 369 -0.45 -10.79 21.38
N ILE A 370 -0.56 -9.57 21.90
CA ILE A 370 0.50 -8.83 22.61
C ILE A 370 -0.05 -8.39 23.97
N THR A 371 0.69 -8.70 25.03
CA THR A 371 0.35 -8.32 26.39
C THR A 371 1.00 -6.99 26.78
N ARG A 372 0.54 -6.41 27.91
CA ARG A 372 1.19 -5.22 28.52
C ARG A 372 2.65 -5.53 28.87
N ASP A 373 2.94 -6.73 29.36
CA ASP A 373 4.28 -7.15 29.76
C ASP A 373 5.21 -7.27 28.55
N ASP A 374 4.72 -7.76 27.41
CA ASP A 374 5.48 -7.78 26.15
C ASP A 374 5.88 -6.37 25.72
N ILE A 375 4.97 -5.40 25.84
CA ILE A 375 5.22 -4.01 25.50
C ILE A 375 6.31 -3.41 26.40
N LEU A 376 6.21 -3.63 27.69
CA LEU A 376 7.19 -3.09 28.67
C LEU A 376 8.54 -3.80 28.55
N ARG A 377 8.55 -5.11 28.29
CA ARG A 377 9.78 -5.89 28.04
C ARG A 377 10.50 -5.36 26.79
N ALA A 378 9.77 -5.17 25.68
CA ALA A 378 10.33 -4.63 24.45
C ALA A 378 10.93 -3.23 24.66
N ALA A 379 10.20 -2.36 25.37
CA ALA A 379 10.71 -1.02 25.68
C ALA A 379 12.01 -1.08 26.50
N ARG A 380 12.07 -1.92 27.56
CA ARG A 380 13.30 -2.13 28.35
C ARG A 380 14.44 -2.62 27.48
N CYS A 381 14.23 -3.69 26.71
CA CYS A 381 15.25 -4.30 25.87
C CYS A 381 15.86 -3.29 24.87
N LEU A 382 15.02 -2.48 24.24
CA LEU A 382 15.47 -1.44 23.31
C LEU A 382 16.28 -0.33 24.01
N ILE A 383 15.81 0.15 25.16
CA ILE A 383 16.51 1.19 25.93
C ILE A 383 17.85 0.66 26.47
N ASP A 384 17.89 -0.57 26.97
CA ASP A 384 19.11 -1.24 27.41
C ASP A 384 20.12 -1.43 26.26
N GLY A 385 19.63 -1.53 25.04
CA GLY A 385 20.41 -1.56 23.80
C GLY A 385 20.72 -0.19 23.19
N ASP A 386 20.66 0.90 23.96
CA ASP A 386 20.97 2.28 23.54
C ASP A 386 20.05 2.89 22.47
N ILE A 387 18.85 2.36 22.27
CA ILE A 387 17.83 2.99 21.43
C ILE A 387 17.23 4.18 22.19
N SER A 388 17.40 5.39 21.67
CA SER A 388 17.04 6.62 22.38
C SER A 388 15.62 7.13 22.11
N ASN A 389 14.99 6.68 21.04
CA ASN A 389 13.63 7.12 20.66
C ASN A 389 12.73 5.94 20.35
N LEU A 390 11.49 6.00 20.85
CA LEU A 390 10.45 5.04 20.53
C LEU A 390 9.32 5.73 19.76
N ARG A 391 8.83 5.12 18.69
CA ARG A 391 7.60 5.52 18.01
C ARG A 391 6.53 4.46 18.26
N LEU A 392 5.43 4.85 18.89
CA LEU A 392 4.33 3.95 19.24
C LEU A 392 3.12 4.25 18.36
N TYR A 393 2.64 3.23 17.66
CA TYR A 393 1.44 3.33 16.83
C TYR A 393 0.20 2.90 17.61
N PHE A 394 -0.83 3.76 17.58
CA PHE A 394 -2.14 3.48 18.14
C PHE A 394 -3.23 3.79 17.12
N MET A 395 -4.29 2.98 17.15
CA MET A 395 -5.52 3.22 16.40
C MET A 395 -6.61 3.71 17.34
N ILE A 396 -7.40 4.69 16.89
CA ILE A 396 -8.56 5.25 17.59
C ILE A 396 -9.80 5.10 16.71
N GLY A 397 -10.98 4.95 17.32
CA GLY A 397 -12.22 4.64 16.60
C GLY A 397 -12.40 3.16 16.31
N LEU A 398 -11.80 2.31 17.14
CA LEU A 398 -11.94 0.86 17.05
C LEU A 398 -13.38 0.41 17.40
N PRO A 399 -13.84 -0.72 16.86
CA PRO A 399 -15.12 -1.30 17.29
C PRO A 399 -15.17 -1.46 18.81
N THR A 400 -16.28 -1.10 19.44
CA THR A 400 -16.51 -1.17 20.91
C THR A 400 -15.55 -0.34 21.78
N GLU A 401 -14.80 0.60 21.21
CA GLU A 401 -13.88 1.47 21.95
C GLU A 401 -14.63 2.41 22.91
N THR A 402 -14.18 2.49 24.15
CA THR A 402 -14.75 3.33 25.21
C THR A 402 -13.78 4.43 25.64
N GLU A 403 -14.22 5.33 26.52
CA GLU A 403 -13.35 6.37 27.07
C GLU A 403 -12.23 5.80 27.96
N GLU A 404 -12.50 4.69 28.65
CA GLU A 404 -11.49 3.98 29.46
C GLU A 404 -10.38 3.40 28.59
N ASP A 405 -10.68 2.97 27.35
CA ASP A 405 -9.67 2.50 26.40
C ASP A 405 -8.75 3.65 25.95
N ILE A 406 -9.31 4.86 25.81
CA ILE A 406 -8.54 6.07 25.50
C ILE A 406 -7.63 6.45 26.68
N ASP A 407 -8.15 6.40 27.91
CA ASP A 407 -7.34 6.63 29.10
C ASP A 407 -6.22 5.59 29.25
N ALA A 408 -6.49 4.34 28.86
CA ALA A 408 -5.47 3.29 28.82
C ALA A 408 -4.33 3.56 27.80
N VAL A 409 -4.58 4.28 26.68
CA VAL A 409 -3.50 4.74 25.78
C VAL A 409 -2.59 5.71 26.53
N ILE A 410 -3.18 6.67 27.26
CA ILE A 410 -2.43 7.68 28.00
C ILE A 410 -1.61 7.01 29.11
N GLU A 411 -2.23 6.11 29.87
CA GLU A 411 -1.57 5.38 30.96
C GLU A 411 -0.41 4.51 30.44
N LEU A 412 -0.64 3.76 29.36
CA LEU A 412 0.39 2.91 28.76
C LEU A 412 1.59 3.72 28.29
N ALA A 413 1.35 4.86 27.62
CA ALA A 413 2.43 5.73 27.16
C ALA A 413 3.27 6.30 28.33
N LYS A 414 2.62 6.74 29.43
CA LYS A 414 3.29 7.18 30.65
C LYS A 414 4.09 6.05 31.31
N THR A 415 3.52 4.83 31.34
CA THR A 415 4.20 3.65 31.91
C THR A 415 5.46 3.30 31.11
N ILE A 416 5.38 3.34 29.77
CA ILE A 416 6.54 3.12 28.89
C ILE A 416 7.59 4.22 29.12
N GLN A 417 7.19 5.48 29.22
CA GLN A 417 8.10 6.59 29.50
C GLN A 417 8.82 6.38 30.85
N HIS A 418 8.09 6.08 31.90
CA HIS A 418 8.67 5.84 33.24
C HIS A 418 9.65 4.66 33.21
N THR A 419 9.27 3.56 32.53
CA THR A 419 10.15 2.39 32.33
C THR A 419 11.42 2.77 31.57
N ALA A 420 11.31 3.53 30.48
CA ALA A 420 12.45 3.98 29.69
C ALA A 420 13.38 4.89 30.50
N LEU A 421 12.84 5.80 31.29
CA LEU A 421 13.63 6.68 32.17
C LEU A 421 14.37 5.91 33.26
N ALA A 422 13.72 4.93 33.87
CA ALA A 422 14.32 4.08 34.91
C ALA A 422 15.52 3.27 34.38
N HIS A 423 15.42 2.76 33.14
CA HIS A 423 16.45 1.96 32.48
C HIS A 423 17.55 2.78 31.79
N SER A 424 17.35 4.08 31.56
CA SER A 424 18.34 4.93 30.89
C SER A 424 19.43 5.49 31.82
N LYS A 425 19.40 5.22 33.13
CA LYS A 425 20.35 5.74 34.12
C LYS A 425 21.78 5.23 33.81
N GLY A 426 22.72 6.18 33.59
CA GLY A 426 24.12 5.86 33.35
C GLY A 426 24.49 5.43 31.93
N LYS A 427 23.52 5.41 31.00
CA LYS A 427 23.69 5.06 29.57
C LYS A 427 23.31 6.24 28.68
N ARG A 428 23.30 6.05 27.34
CA ARG A 428 22.76 7.01 26.36
C ARG A 428 21.34 7.42 26.81
N LYS A 429 21.11 8.72 27.01
CA LYS A 429 19.85 9.21 27.56
C LYS A 429 18.69 8.88 26.63
N PHE A 430 17.66 8.22 27.17
CA PHE A 430 16.35 8.18 26.53
C PHE A 430 15.89 9.62 26.21
N ARG A 431 15.45 9.85 24.97
CA ARG A 431 15.15 11.20 24.48
C ARG A 431 13.66 11.43 24.32
N ARG A 432 12.96 10.53 23.62
CA ARG A 432 11.59 10.81 23.20
C ARG A 432 10.76 9.56 22.92
N ILE A 433 9.46 9.65 23.24
CA ILE A 433 8.41 8.82 22.67
C ILE A 433 7.61 9.66 21.68
N THR A 434 7.36 9.12 20.48
CA THR A 434 6.39 9.69 19.55
C THR A 434 5.17 8.78 19.50
N LEU A 435 4.01 9.26 19.90
CA LEU A 435 2.74 8.59 19.69
C LEU A 435 2.23 8.95 18.30
N SER A 436 2.11 7.96 17.44
CA SER A 436 1.47 8.09 16.12
C SER A 436 0.04 7.55 16.23
N ILE A 437 -0.93 8.47 16.22
CA ILE A 437 -2.34 8.17 16.41
C ILE A 437 -3.05 8.22 15.07
N ASN A 438 -3.58 7.08 14.63
CA ASN A 438 -4.29 6.95 13.37
C ASN A 438 -5.73 6.54 13.64
N GLN A 439 -6.68 6.95 12.81
CA GLN A 439 -8.03 6.44 12.90
C GLN A 439 -8.10 5.04 12.30
N PHE A 440 -8.81 4.12 12.97
CA PHE A 440 -9.14 2.81 12.39
C PHE A 440 -9.98 2.99 11.13
N ILE A 441 -9.57 2.36 10.03
CA ILE A 441 -10.29 2.35 8.77
C ILE A 441 -10.59 0.89 8.41
N PRO A 442 -11.86 0.50 8.27
CA PRO A 442 -12.23 -0.83 7.81
C PRO A 442 -11.62 -1.11 6.43
N LYS A 443 -11.05 -2.29 6.25
CA LYS A 443 -10.43 -2.70 4.99
C LYS A 443 -11.13 -3.91 4.39
N PRO A 444 -11.31 -3.94 3.06
CA PRO A 444 -11.78 -5.13 2.34
C PRO A 444 -10.94 -6.37 2.68
N HIS A 445 -11.54 -7.53 2.57
CA HIS A 445 -10.93 -8.84 2.85
C HIS A 445 -10.36 -8.99 4.26
N THR A 446 -10.88 -8.22 5.24
CA THR A 446 -10.55 -8.40 6.66
C THR A 446 -11.79 -8.77 7.47
N PRO A 447 -11.66 -9.37 8.66
CA PRO A 447 -12.80 -9.59 9.54
C PRO A 447 -13.59 -8.32 9.85
N PHE A 448 -12.95 -7.16 9.92
CA PHE A 448 -13.64 -5.89 10.22
C PHE A 448 -14.16 -5.13 8.99
N GLN A 449 -14.18 -5.74 7.80
CA GLN A 449 -14.71 -5.13 6.57
C GLN A 449 -16.20 -4.74 6.64
N TRP A 450 -16.97 -5.35 7.52
CA TRP A 450 -18.40 -5.07 7.72
C TRP A 450 -18.65 -3.91 8.68
N ARG A 451 -17.63 -3.47 9.44
CA ARG A 451 -17.78 -2.39 10.42
C ARG A 451 -17.82 -1.01 9.74
N PRO A 452 -18.59 -0.06 10.31
CA PRO A 452 -18.50 1.33 9.92
C PRO A 452 -17.18 1.96 10.37
N LEU A 453 -16.81 3.08 9.76
CA LEU A 453 -15.82 3.99 10.30
C LEU A 453 -16.35 4.61 11.61
N GLY A 454 -15.51 4.82 12.60
CA GLY A 454 -15.86 5.60 13.77
C GLY A 454 -16.18 7.06 13.41
N ASP A 455 -17.13 7.67 14.12
CA ASP A 455 -17.51 9.08 13.86
C ASP A 455 -16.30 10.00 13.95
N VAL A 456 -16.07 10.79 12.90
CA VAL A 456 -14.86 11.63 12.77
C VAL A 456 -14.79 12.75 13.80
N GLN A 457 -15.95 13.22 14.32
CA GLN A 457 -16.00 14.26 15.35
C GLN A 457 -15.64 13.67 16.72
N GLU A 458 -16.18 12.48 17.01
CA GLU A 458 -15.88 11.76 18.24
C GLU A 458 -14.41 11.33 18.28
N VAL A 459 -13.90 10.74 17.21
CA VAL A 459 -12.47 10.42 17.09
C VAL A 459 -11.60 11.66 17.24
N GLY A 460 -12.00 12.78 16.64
CA GLY A 460 -11.32 14.07 16.82
C GLY A 460 -11.28 14.56 18.26
N ARG A 461 -12.36 14.33 19.05
CA ARG A 461 -12.39 14.65 20.49
C ARG A 461 -11.43 13.75 21.28
N ARG A 462 -11.41 12.46 21.00
CA ARG A 462 -10.51 11.46 21.62
C ARG A 462 -9.03 11.77 21.34
N ILE A 463 -8.71 12.10 20.09
CA ILE A 463 -7.35 12.53 19.71
C ILE A 463 -6.94 13.81 20.47
N LYS A 464 -7.84 14.80 20.60
CA LYS A 464 -7.57 16.00 21.37
C LYS A 464 -7.34 15.69 22.87
N LYS A 465 -8.10 14.76 23.47
CA LYS A 465 -7.91 14.29 24.85
C LYS A 465 -6.50 13.73 25.05
N ILE A 466 -6.05 12.83 24.16
CA ILE A 466 -4.69 12.25 24.22
C ILE A 466 -3.64 13.36 24.04
N THR A 467 -3.80 14.23 23.05
CA THR A 467 -2.84 15.32 22.78
C THR A 467 -2.74 16.27 23.96
N HIS A 468 -3.87 16.60 24.60
CA HIS A 468 -3.91 17.48 25.77
C HIS A 468 -3.19 16.85 26.98
N ALA A 469 -3.33 15.53 27.19
CA ALA A 469 -2.69 14.81 28.29
C ALA A 469 -1.16 14.89 28.28
N PHE A 470 -0.55 15.13 27.09
CA PHE A 470 0.90 15.23 26.92
C PHE A 470 1.40 16.62 26.55
N ARG A 471 0.52 17.63 26.55
CA ARG A 471 0.88 19.01 26.11
C ARG A 471 2.07 19.61 26.88
N ALA A 472 2.19 19.30 28.17
CA ALA A 472 3.27 19.79 29.03
C ALA A 472 4.49 18.84 29.08
N ASP A 473 4.38 17.65 28.49
CA ASP A 473 5.44 16.65 28.52
C ASP A 473 6.46 16.90 27.39
N LYS A 474 7.72 17.14 27.77
CA LYS A 474 8.79 17.43 26.79
C LYS A 474 9.35 16.17 26.10
N GLN A 475 9.03 14.99 26.61
CA GLN A 475 9.54 13.72 26.11
C GLN A 475 8.50 12.92 25.30
N ILE A 476 7.21 13.23 25.44
CA ILE A 476 6.16 12.61 24.63
C ILE A 476 5.66 13.60 23.59
N ASN A 477 5.80 13.23 22.33
CA ASN A 477 5.25 13.97 21.20
C ASN A 477 4.07 13.20 20.59
N VAL A 478 2.95 13.87 20.33
CA VAL A 478 1.77 13.26 19.71
C VAL A 478 1.65 13.77 18.28
N ILE A 479 1.65 12.84 17.33
CA ILE A 479 1.36 13.08 15.91
C ILE A 479 0.09 12.32 15.60
N ALA A 480 -0.91 12.99 15.08
CA ALA A 480 -2.19 12.37 14.75
C ALA A 480 -2.62 12.70 13.32
N ASP A 481 -3.22 11.74 12.66
CA ASP A 481 -3.88 11.95 11.38
C ASP A 481 -5.12 12.83 11.56
N VAL A 482 -5.47 13.54 10.50
CA VAL A 482 -6.68 14.35 10.49
C VAL A 482 -7.87 13.46 10.14
N PRO A 483 -8.89 13.28 11.03
CA PRO A 483 -10.00 12.34 10.83
C PRO A 483 -10.77 12.52 9.52
N LYS A 484 -10.82 13.73 8.98
CA LYS A 484 -11.39 14.03 7.66
C LYS A 484 -10.76 13.19 6.54
N TRP A 485 -9.46 12.95 6.58
CA TRP A 485 -8.78 12.13 5.56
C TRP A 485 -9.02 10.64 5.77
N ALA A 486 -9.27 10.20 7.01
CA ALA A 486 -9.72 8.84 7.29
C ALA A 486 -11.11 8.57 6.69
N TYR A 487 -12.02 9.57 6.72
CA TYR A 487 -13.31 9.50 6.03
C TYR A 487 -13.14 9.31 4.51
N VAL A 488 -12.30 10.12 3.88
CA VAL A 488 -12.01 10.00 2.44
C VAL A 488 -11.42 8.63 2.12
N GLN A 489 -10.46 8.18 2.89
CA GLN A 489 -9.85 6.87 2.70
C GLN A 489 -10.85 5.73 2.87
N ALA A 490 -11.74 5.81 3.87
CA ALA A 490 -12.80 4.82 4.08
C ALA A 490 -13.79 4.79 2.90
N LEU A 491 -14.17 5.97 2.38
CA LEU A 491 -15.03 6.08 1.19
C LEU A 491 -14.38 5.39 -0.02
N LEU A 492 -13.10 5.62 -0.27
CA LEU A 492 -12.37 5.02 -1.38
C LEU A 492 -12.12 3.52 -1.17
N SER A 493 -11.89 3.11 0.07
CA SER A 493 -11.64 1.71 0.41
C SER A 493 -12.90 0.84 0.34
N LEU A 494 -14.06 1.38 0.74
CA LEU A 494 -15.32 0.64 0.91
C LEU A 494 -16.37 0.92 -0.19
N GLY A 495 -16.09 1.86 -1.07
CA GLY A 495 -16.99 2.30 -2.13
C GLY A 495 -17.15 1.28 -3.25
N ASP A 496 -18.25 1.38 -3.98
CA ASP A 496 -18.45 0.68 -5.26
C ASP A 496 -18.14 1.60 -6.46
N ARG A 497 -18.39 1.14 -7.70
CA ARG A 497 -18.06 1.89 -8.93
C ARG A 497 -18.74 3.26 -9.01
N ARG A 498 -19.85 3.49 -8.31
CA ARG A 498 -20.51 4.79 -8.26
C ARG A 498 -19.64 5.87 -7.58
N VAL A 499 -18.69 5.48 -6.72
CA VAL A 499 -17.70 6.39 -6.13
C VAL A 499 -16.78 6.99 -7.21
N GLY A 500 -16.65 6.35 -8.37
CA GLY A 500 -15.98 6.93 -9.54
C GLY A 500 -16.55 8.30 -9.94
N GLY A 501 -17.87 8.52 -9.81
CA GLY A 501 -18.48 9.83 -10.03
C GLY A 501 -17.99 10.90 -9.05
N ILE A 502 -17.73 10.52 -7.79
CA ILE A 502 -17.13 11.41 -6.78
C ILE A 502 -15.68 11.76 -7.16
N LEU A 503 -14.90 10.75 -7.57
CA LEU A 503 -13.51 10.96 -8.02
C LEU A 503 -13.44 11.89 -9.23
N ALA A 504 -14.34 11.73 -10.21
CA ALA A 504 -14.44 12.61 -11.37
C ALA A 504 -14.80 14.06 -10.96
N ALA A 505 -15.71 14.23 -9.99
CA ALA A 505 -16.04 15.54 -9.43
C ALA A 505 -14.87 16.17 -8.68
N VAL A 506 -14.13 15.39 -7.88
CA VAL A 506 -12.91 15.85 -7.19
C VAL A 506 -11.87 16.30 -8.20
N HIS A 507 -11.65 15.54 -9.28
CA HIS A 507 -10.74 15.93 -10.36
C HIS A 507 -11.17 17.25 -11.01
N ARG A 508 -12.44 17.36 -11.44
CA ARG A 508 -13.00 18.59 -12.05
C ARG A 508 -12.90 19.80 -11.15
N LEU A 509 -12.96 19.61 -9.84
CA LEU A 509 -12.88 20.66 -8.81
C LEU A 509 -11.47 20.83 -8.23
N ASN A 510 -10.43 20.41 -8.95
CA ASN A 510 -9.03 20.54 -8.57
C ASN A 510 -8.72 20.06 -7.13
N GLY A 511 -9.24 18.91 -6.74
CA GLY A 511 -8.99 18.30 -5.44
C GLY A 511 -9.89 18.79 -4.30
N ASN A 512 -10.90 19.62 -4.58
CA ASN A 512 -11.81 20.13 -3.55
C ASN A 512 -12.87 19.09 -3.16
N TRP A 513 -12.51 18.19 -2.24
CA TRP A 513 -13.37 17.14 -1.72
C TRP A 513 -14.68 17.64 -1.12
N MET A 514 -14.62 18.73 -0.34
CA MET A 514 -15.81 19.26 0.34
C MET A 514 -16.88 19.73 -0.64
N ARG A 515 -16.44 20.33 -1.75
CA ARG A 515 -17.36 20.76 -2.81
C ARG A 515 -17.83 19.55 -3.64
N ALA A 516 -16.93 18.65 -3.99
CA ALA A 516 -17.28 17.45 -4.75
C ALA A 516 -18.35 16.60 -4.06
N LEU A 517 -18.20 16.35 -2.75
CA LEU A 517 -19.17 15.59 -1.96
C LEU A 517 -20.55 16.25 -1.85
N LYS A 518 -20.65 17.59 -2.05
CA LYS A 518 -21.94 18.30 -2.09
C LYS A 518 -22.61 18.30 -3.47
N GLU A 519 -21.83 18.15 -4.54
CA GLU A 519 -22.34 18.17 -5.92
C GLU A 519 -22.83 16.78 -6.40
N VAL A 520 -22.45 15.70 -5.74
CA VAL A 520 -22.84 14.34 -6.14
C VAL A 520 -24.16 13.93 -5.53
N THR A 521 -24.93 13.12 -6.29
CA THR A 521 -26.23 12.61 -5.86
C THR A 521 -26.14 11.40 -4.93
N ILE A 522 -24.99 10.75 -4.89
CA ILE A 522 -24.75 9.56 -4.05
C ILE A 522 -24.49 10.02 -2.62
N ASN A 523 -25.12 9.37 -1.65
CA ASN A 523 -24.79 9.58 -0.25
C ASN A 523 -23.48 8.86 0.12
N PRO A 524 -22.35 9.55 0.36
CA PRO A 524 -21.08 8.92 0.69
C PRO A 524 -21.11 8.22 2.06
N ASP A 525 -21.95 8.68 3.00
CA ASP A 525 -22.10 8.08 4.34
C ASP A 525 -22.65 6.66 4.28
N PHE A 526 -23.36 6.31 3.20
CA PHE A 526 -23.81 4.94 2.93
C PHE A 526 -22.64 3.95 2.90
N TYR A 527 -21.50 4.34 2.36
CA TYR A 527 -20.29 3.48 2.32
C TYR A 527 -19.52 3.52 3.63
N VAL A 528 -19.44 4.69 4.27
CA VAL A 528 -18.54 4.97 5.37
C VAL A 528 -19.13 4.60 6.73
N TYR A 529 -20.38 5.02 7.01
CA TYR A 529 -20.97 4.91 8.35
C TYR A 529 -22.01 3.81 8.49
N ARG A 530 -22.42 3.17 7.40
CA ARG A 530 -23.39 2.07 7.48
C ARG A 530 -22.72 0.79 8.00
N GLN A 531 -23.32 0.16 9.00
CA GLN A 531 -23.02 -1.22 9.38
C GLN A 531 -23.47 -2.13 8.24
N LYS A 532 -22.58 -2.95 7.71
CA LYS A 532 -22.86 -3.90 6.63
C LYS A 532 -23.26 -5.26 7.20
N ASP A 533 -24.21 -5.94 6.55
CA ASP A 533 -24.57 -7.31 6.88
C ASP A 533 -23.50 -8.29 6.35
N VAL A 534 -23.23 -9.36 7.09
CA VAL A 534 -22.22 -10.36 6.69
C VAL A 534 -22.62 -11.14 5.42
N ASN A 535 -23.91 -11.23 5.11
CA ASN A 535 -24.46 -11.90 3.94
C ASN A 535 -24.60 -10.95 2.74
N GLU A 536 -24.37 -9.66 2.92
CA GLU A 536 -24.45 -8.66 1.86
C GLU A 536 -23.37 -8.89 0.80
N VAL A 537 -23.71 -8.65 -0.47
CA VAL A 537 -22.73 -8.58 -1.56
C VAL A 537 -21.96 -7.28 -1.44
N LEU A 538 -20.66 -7.37 -1.23
CA LEU A 538 -19.77 -6.23 -1.08
C LEU A 538 -19.07 -5.89 -2.40
N PRO A 539 -18.70 -4.63 -2.64
CA PRO A 539 -18.06 -4.22 -3.90
C PRO A 539 -16.85 -5.06 -4.31
N TRP A 540 -16.07 -5.47 -3.34
CA TRP A 540 -14.87 -6.29 -3.55
C TRP A 540 -15.11 -7.80 -3.60
N ASP A 541 -16.34 -8.28 -3.43
CA ASP A 541 -16.65 -9.72 -3.50
C ASP A 541 -16.42 -10.32 -4.89
N ILE A 542 -16.26 -9.48 -5.91
CA ILE A 542 -15.84 -9.90 -7.26
C ILE A 542 -14.41 -10.45 -7.28
N ILE A 543 -13.55 -10.00 -6.36
CA ILE A 543 -12.16 -10.44 -6.24
C ILE A 543 -12.05 -11.48 -5.12
N GLU A 544 -11.54 -12.67 -5.43
CA GLU A 544 -11.16 -13.67 -4.44
C GLU A 544 -9.67 -13.51 -4.12
N ALA A 545 -9.35 -12.89 -2.99
CA ALA A 545 -7.98 -12.69 -2.52
C ALA A 545 -7.75 -13.32 -1.14
N GLY A 546 -6.69 -14.08 -1.00
CA GLY A 546 -6.24 -14.65 0.27
C GLY A 546 -7.27 -15.59 0.93
N LEU A 547 -7.79 -15.22 2.11
CA LEU A 547 -8.70 -16.08 2.88
C LEU A 547 -10.14 -16.02 2.37
N PRO A 548 -10.85 -17.18 2.34
CA PRO A 548 -12.26 -17.21 1.95
C PRO A 548 -13.16 -16.38 2.88
N LYS A 549 -14.20 -15.73 2.32
CA LYS A 549 -15.17 -14.88 3.06
C LYS A 549 -15.74 -15.58 4.30
N LYS A 550 -16.05 -16.90 4.23
CA LYS A 550 -16.53 -17.70 5.37
C LYS A 550 -15.58 -17.71 6.58
N VAL A 551 -14.27 -17.63 6.34
CA VAL A 551 -13.27 -17.57 7.42
C VAL A 551 -13.29 -16.19 8.07
N LEU A 552 -13.43 -15.14 7.27
CA LEU A 552 -13.53 -13.77 7.75
C LEU A 552 -14.80 -13.55 8.57
N ILE A 553 -15.95 -14.10 8.14
CA ILE A 553 -17.22 -14.08 8.89
C ILE A 553 -17.04 -14.75 10.26
N LYS A 554 -16.46 -15.96 10.30
CA LYS A 554 -16.21 -16.67 11.56
C LYS A 554 -15.34 -15.86 12.53
N GLU A 555 -14.30 -15.20 12.05
CA GLU A 555 -13.44 -14.34 12.88
C GLU A 555 -14.13 -13.03 13.30
N TYR A 556 -14.99 -12.47 12.46
CA TYR A 556 -15.83 -11.32 12.82
C TYR A 556 -16.78 -11.65 13.97
N GLN A 557 -17.52 -12.75 13.87
CA GLN A 557 -18.47 -13.21 14.90
C GLN A 557 -17.79 -13.55 16.23
N LYS A 558 -16.57 -14.09 16.21
CA LYS A 558 -15.79 -14.30 17.43
C LYS A 558 -15.37 -12.98 18.12
N ALA A 559 -15.13 -11.94 17.34
CA ALA A 559 -14.72 -10.65 17.88
C ALA A 559 -15.89 -9.87 18.49
N LEU A 560 -17.03 -9.97 17.85
CA LEU A 560 -18.23 -9.19 18.12
C LEU A 560 -19.42 -10.16 18.10
N PRO A 561 -19.61 -10.94 19.17
CA PRO A 561 -20.81 -11.75 19.32
C PRO A 561 -22.02 -10.80 19.40
N ASP A 562 -23.12 -11.22 18.80
CA ASP A 562 -24.40 -10.47 18.77
C ASP A 562 -24.94 -10.20 20.18
#